data_b69c522af995cf3cb64289ba50cc68e9
#
_entry.id   b69c522af995cf3cb64289ba50cc68e9
#
_cell.length_a   1.000
_cell.length_b   1.000
_cell.length_c   1.000
_cell.angle_alpha   90.00
_cell.angle_beta   90.00
_cell.angle_gamma   90.00
#
_symmetry.space_group_name_H-M   'P 1'
#
loop_
_entity.id
_entity.type
_entity.pdbx_description
1 polymer ?
#
loop_
_entity_poly.entity_id
_entity_poly.type
_entity_poly.pdbx_seq_one_letter_code
_entity_poly.pdbx_strand_id
1 'polypeptide(L)'
;MNSEATQRQEKDHPAADTPKPEKEIARAATMPVFALAAPQSGQQTRPFDARQDTDTPGGGTRPAPTPPAVAASAPIFGPGIGSPQELNEAGKGRGARSNTSGRYENRAAEAFHDGWDIEEDIKPLRTQVSEDAARTIITLNQSPDISFDRSINPYRGCEHGCVYCFARPTHAYMGLSPGLDFESKLFAKPNAAKLLRRELAKKNYEPRTIAIGTNTDPYQPIERDRRITRQVLEVLAEHRHPVGIVTKSALITRDIDILSDMARDGLVKVAISVTTLDAKLARAMEPRAATPTRRLETIRKLSDAGIPTGAMMAPIIPALNDHEIEALLKSCARMGAREAGYVMLRLPLEIKDLFAQWLADVTPNRAKRVMKIVRDMRGGKDYDA
;
A
#
# COMPACT_ATOMS: atom_id res chain seq x y z
N MET A 1 -34.26 37.44 -68.52
CA MET A 1 -32.92 37.20 -69.06
C MET A 1 -32.13 36.58 -67.93
N ASN A 2 -31.85 35.34 -68.08
CA ASN A 2 -31.11 34.33 -67.32
C ASN A 2 -30.33 34.76 -66.08
N SER A 3 -30.69 34.14 -64.93
CA SER A 3 -29.87 33.99 -63.75
C SER A 3 -29.58 32.49 -63.54
N GLU A 4 -28.35 32.11 -63.75
CA GLU A 4 -27.85 30.76 -63.42
C GLU A 4 -27.58 30.62 -61.94
N ALA A 5 -28.22 29.61 -61.30
CA ALA A 5 -28.02 29.24 -59.94
C ALA A 5 -26.86 28.27 -59.89
N THR A 6 -25.79 28.63 -59.15
CA THR A 6 -24.65 27.78 -58.86
C THR A 6 -24.96 26.94 -57.63
N GLN A 7 -25.14 25.61 -57.77
CA GLN A 7 -25.20 24.62 -56.69
C GLN A 7 -23.79 24.41 -56.13
N ARG A 8 -23.60 24.71 -54.84
CA ARG A 8 -22.42 24.26 -54.07
C ARG A 8 -22.72 22.91 -53.44
N GLN A 9 -21.93 21.94 -53.81
CA GLN A 9 -21.89 20.62 -53.14
C GLN A 9 -21.36 20.75 -51.72
N GLU A 10 -22.16 20.37 -50.78
CA GLU A 10 -21.79 20.12 -49.38
C GLU A 10 -20.97 18.82 -49.31
N LYS A 11 -19.69 18.92 -48.90
CA LYS A 11 -18.83 17.78 -48.64
C LYS A 11 -19.15 17.23 -47.26
N ASP A 12 -19.55 15.99 -47.22
CA ASP A 12 -19.71 15.19 -45.99
C ASP A 12 -18.44 15.20 -45.15
N HIS A 13 -18.54 15.74 -43.93
CA HIS A 13 -17.57 15.54 -42.87
C HIS A 13 -17.92 14.23 -42.13
N PRO A 14 -16.95 13.36 -41.85
CA PRO A 14 -17.21 12.18 -41.05
C PRO A 14 -17.61 12.58 -39.61
N ALA A 15 -18.68 11.95 -39.15
CA ALA A 15 -19.24 12.13 -37.82
C ALA A 15 -18.19 11.95 -36.74
N ALA A 16 -18.08 12.92 -35.84
CA ALA A 16 -17.28 12.84 -34.62
C ALA A 16 -17.77 11.67 -33.76
N ASP A 17 -16.82 10.89 -33.31
CA ASP A 17 -17.00 9.75 -32.44
C ASP A 17 -17.80 10.15 -31.17
N THR A 18 -18.99 9.59 -31.00
CA THR A 18 -19.88 9.86 -29.87
C THR A 18 -19.23 9.33 -28.60
N PRO A 19 -19.09 10.12 -27.53
CA PRO A 19 -18.57 9.63 -26.25
C PRO A 19 -19.50 8.55 -25.69
N LYS A 20 -18.92 7.47 -25.14
CA LYS A 20 -19.64 6.39 -24.47
C LYS A 20 -20.62 6.95 -23.42
N PRO A 21 -21.82 6.37 -23.28
CA PRO A 21 -22.88 6.95 -22.49
C PRO A 21 -22.50 7.09 -21.01
N GLU A 22 -22.77 8.26 -20.45
CA GLU A 22 -22.51 8.66 -19.04
C GLU A 22 -22.97 7.64 -18.00
N LYS A 23 -23.96 6.81 -18.32
CA LYS A 23 -24.50 5.76 -17.45
C LYS A 23 -23.52 4.61 -17.14
N GLU A 24 -22.58 4.32 -18.04
CA GLU A 24 -21.61 3.25 -17.87
C GLU A 24 -20.45 3.68 -16.96
N ILE A 25 -20.04 4.94 -17.06
CA ILE A 25 -19.02 5.56 -16.20
C ILE A 25 -19.55 5.69 -14.76
N ALA A 26 -20.82 6.10 -14.61
CA ALA A 26 -21.47 6.22 -13.29
C ALA A 26 -21.63 4.85 -12.56
N ARG A 27 -21.85 3.76 -13.31
CA ARG A 27 -21.90 2.40 -12.72
C ARG A 27 -20.54 1.92 -12.23
N ALA A 28 -19.45 2.28 -12.90
CA ALA A 28 -18.10 1.94 -12.45
C ALA A 28 -17.71 2.65 -11.13
N ALA A 29 -18.25 3.86 -10.89
CA ALA A 29 -17.99 4.63 -9.67
C ALA A 29 -18.78 4.13 -8.44
N THR A 30 -19.86 3.37 -8.64
CA THR A 30 -20.73 2.88 -7.54
C THR A 30 -20.24 1.57 -6.91
N MET A 31 -19.22 0.92 -7.47
CA MET A 31 -18.66 -0.29 -6.87
C MET A 31 -17.88 0.01 -5.56
N PRO A 32 -18.01 -0.81 -4.52
CA PRO A 32 -17.27 -0.61 -3.28
C PRO A 32 -15.78 -0.87 -3.50
N VAL A 33 -15.00 0.19 -3.70
CA VAL A 33 -13.55 0.12 -3.93
C VAL A 33 -12.79 -0.49 -2.74
N PHE A 34 -13.44 -0.56 -1.57
CA PHE A 34 -12.80 -0.96 -0.32
C PHE A 34 -13.46 -2.16 0.37
N ALA A 35 -14.50 -2.77 -0.22
CA ALA A 35 -15.03 -4.03 0.30
C ALA A 35 -14.05 -5.16 -0.07
N LEU A 36 -13.30 -5.64 0.90
CA LEU A 36 -12.70 -6.97 0.84
C LEU A 36 -13.85 -7.96 0.95
N ALA A 37 -13.97 -8.88 -0.01
CA ALA A 37 -14.91 -9.98 0.08
C ALA A 37 -14.68 -10.72 1.41
N ALA A 38 -15.72 -10.88 2.20
CA ALA A 38 -15.67 -11.82 3.32
C ALA A 38 -15.36 -13.21 2.74
N PRO A 39 -14.54 -14.04 3.39
CA PRO A 39 -14.28 -15.38 2.91
C PRO A 39 -15.62 -16.12 2.86
N GLN A 40 -16.03 -16.53 1.66
CA GLN A 40 -17.20 -17.39 1.50
C GLN A 40 -16.85 -18.74 2.10
N SER A 41 -17.39 -19.04 3.27
CA SER A 41 -17.36 -20.36 3.89
C SER A 41 -18.14 -21.30 2.98
N GLY A 42 -17.41 -22.15 2.25
CA GLY A 42 -18.03 -23.28 1.54
C GLY A 42 -17.70 -23.44 0.06
N GLN A 43 -16.46 -23.36 -0.35
CA GLN A 43 -16.03 -24.04 -1.57
C GLN A 43 -14.95 -25.06 -1.22
N GLN A 44 -15.38 -26.33 -1.22
CA GLN A 44 -14.47 -27.48 -1.19
C GLN A 44 -13.58 -27.41 -2.43
N THR A 45 -12.29 -27.17 -2.23
CA THR A 45 -11.28 -27.34 -3.26
C THR A 45 -11.20 -28.84 -3.61
N ARG A 46 -11.57 -29.19 -4.83
CA ARG A 46 -11.28 -30.52 -5.38
C ARG A 46 -9.77 -30.67 -5.52
N PRO A 47 -9.20 -31.82 -5.13
CA PRO A 47 -7.79 -32.09 -5.33
C PRO A 47 -7.46 -32.12 -6.83
N PHE A 48 -6.35 -31.52 -7.20
CA PHE A 48 -5.77 -31.57 -8.53
C PHE A 48 -5.28 -33.01 -8.78
N ASP A 49 -5.96 -33.74 -9.68
CA ASP A 49 -5.63 -35.08 -10.05
C ASP A 49 -4.52 -35.06 -11.10
N ALA A 50 -3.30 -35.37 -10.67
CA ALA A 50 -2.14 -35.53 -11.56
C ALA A 50 -2.26 -36.89 -12.25
N ARG A 51 -2.74 -36.93 -13.49
CA ARG A 51 -2.66 -38.10 -14.32
C ARG A 51 -1.24 -38.39 -14.74
N GLN A 52 -0.82 -39.58 -14.41
CA GLN A 52 0.39 -40.25 -14.82
C GLN A 52 0.43 -40.39 -16.34
N ASP A 53 1.54 -39.94 -16.95
CA ASP A 53 2.00 -40.55 -18.20
C ASP A 53 3.28 -41.33 -17.91
N THR A 54 3.12 -42.64 -18.07
CA THR A 54 4.20 -43.61 -18.04
C THR A 54 4.84 -43.68 -19.43
N ASP A 55 6.14 -43.43 -19.51
CA ASP A 55 7.00 -44.23 -20.40
C ASP A 55 8.49 -44.03 -19.98
N THR A 56 9.12 -45.17 -19.61
CA THR A 56 10.54 -45.32 -19.34
C THR A 56 11.25 -45.78 -20.64
N PRO A 57 12.55 -45.52 -20.85
CA PRO A 57 13.53 -46.42 -20.24
C PRO A 57 14.91 -45.82 -19.83
N GLY A 58 15.39 -46.34 -18.72
CA GLY A 58 16.78 -46.75 -18.52
C GLY A 58 17.92 -45.71 -18.52
N GLY A 59 18.38 -45.38 -17.32
CA GLY A 59 19.63 -44.67 -17.15
C GLY A 59 19.97 -44.48 -15.66
N GLY A 60 20.85 -45.32 -15.13
CA GLY A 60 21.23 -45.31 -13.73
C GLY A 60 21.86 -43.97 -13.28
N THR A 61 21.30 -43.40 -12.26
CA THR A 61 21.86 -42.24 -11.58
C THR A 61 22.38 -42.63 -10.20
N ARG A 62 23.70 -42.34 -9.99
CA ARG A 62 24.36 -42.43 -8.68
C ARG A 62 23.60 -41.50 -7.70
N PRO A 63 23.45 -41.88 -6.42
CA PRO A 63 22.87 -40.98 -5.42
C PRO A 63 23.83 -39.80 -5.17
N ALA A 64 23.26 -38.60 -5.15
CA ALA A 64 23.94 -37.37 -4.75
C ALA A 64 24.39 -37.48 -3.28
N PRO A 65 25.56 -36.94 -2.92
CA PRO A 65 26.03 -36.96 -1.55
C PRO A 65 25.11 -36.11 -0.69
N THR A 66 24.66 -36.69 0.43
CA THR A 66 23.92 -36.01 1.48
C THR A 66 24.79 -34.90 2.04
N PRO A 67 24.32 -33.64 2.12
CA PRO A 67 25.07 -32.58 2.79
C PRO A 67 25.16 -32.92 4.29
N PRO A 68 26.29 -32.60 4.96
CA PRO A 68 26.45 -32.87 6.38
C PRO A 68 25.39 -32.10 7.17
N ALA A 69 24.77 -32.76 8.14
CA ALA A 69 23.85 -32.15 9.08
C ALA A 69 24.59 -31.00 9.79
N VAL A 70 24.18 -29.78 9.47
CA VAL A 70 24.61 -28.60 10.22
C VAL A 70 23.88 -28.66 11.54
N ALA A 71 24.63 -28.94 12.62
CA ALA A 71 24.13 -28.83 13.96
C ALA A 71 23.52 -27.42 14.15
N ALA A 72 22.28 -27.36 14.63
CA ALA A 72 21.65 -26.10 15.00
C ALA A 72 22.47 -25.48 16.16
N SER A 73 23.43 -24.63 15.79
CA SER A 73 24.08 -23.75 16.73
C SER A 73 23.05 -22.71 17.16
N ALA A 74 22.88 -22.56 18.47
CA ALA A 74 22.13 -21.47 19.08
C ALA A 74 22.55 -20.13 18.42
N PRO A 75 21.63 -19.16 18.25
CA PRO A 75 21.98 -17.88 17.68
C PRO A 75 23.03 -17.22 18.58
N ILE A 76 24.25 -17.19 18.11
CA ILE A 76 25.28 -16.35 18.70
C ILE A 76 24.87 -14.93 18.29
N PHE A 77 24.31 -14.19 19.25
CA PHE A 77 24.23 -12.74 19.14
C PHE A 77 25.68 -12.21 19.12
N GLY A 78 26.22 -12.04 17.92
CA GLY A 78 27.49 -11.35 17.74
C GLY A 78 27.30 -9.86 18.03
N PRO A 79 28.24 -9.19 18.71
CA PRO A 79 28.23 -7.74 18.90
C PRO A 79 28.56 -7.09 17.55
N GLY A 80 27.55 -6.46 16.90
CA GLY A 80 27.87 -5.90 15.60
C GLY A 80 26.76 -5.19 14.85
N ILE A 81 25.74 -4.79 15.52
CA ILE A 81 24.87 -3.67 15.14
C ILE A 81 24.93 -2.77 16.34
N GLY A 82 25.18 -1.46 16.15
CA GLY A 82 25.27 -0.51 17.26
C GLY A 82 24.30 -0.82 18.36
N SER A 83 24.64 -0.57 19.61
CA SER A 83 23.84 -0.99 20.75
C SER A 83 22.35 -0.72 20.49
N PRO A 84 21.40 -1.49 21.07
CA PRO A 84 19.96 -1.19 20.91
C PRO A 84 19.60 0.28 21.19
N GLN A 85 20.45 1.01 21.92
CA GLN A 85 20.34 2.44 22.16
C GLN A 85 20.72 3.28 20.94
N GLU A 86 21.79 2.94 20.21
CA GLU A 86 22.25 3.63 19.00
C GLU A 86 21.27 3.46 17.83
N LEU A 87 20.73 2.25 17.63
CA LEU A 87 19.65 2.01 16.67
C LEU A 87 18.36 2.76 17.05
N ASN A 88 18.06 2.89 18.33
CA ASN A 88 16.93 3.68 18.83
C ASN A 88 17.10 5.17 18.54
N GLU A 89 18.30 5.71 18.62
CA GLU A 89 18.58 7.13 18.33
C GLU A 89 18.58 7.43 16.84
N ALA A 90 19.25 6.64 16.02
CA ALA A 90 19.23 6.76 14.57
C ALA A 90 17.83 6.55 13.99
N GLY A 91 17.05 5.62 14.56
CA GLY A 91 15.67 5.30 14.19
C GLY A 91 14.61 6.20 14.80
N LYS A 92 14.97 7.28 15.54
CA LYS A 92 14.00 8.16 16.19
C LYS A 92 13.01 8.76 15.18
N GLY A 93 11.73 8.48 15.37
CA GLY A 93 10.66 8.86 14.44
C GLY A 93 10.49 7.92 13.23
N ARG A 94 11.05 6.70 13.28
CA ARG A 94 10.81 5.61 12.32
C ARG A 94 10.05 4.46 13.00
N GLY A 95 9.33 3.65 12.20
CA GLY A 95 8.55 2.52 12.70
C GLY A 95 9.37 1.26 12.84
N ALA A 96 10.22 0.95 11.85
CA ALA A 96 11.13 -0.18 11.94
C ALA A 96 12.26 0.09 12.94
N ARG A 97 12.61 -0.95 13.72
CA ARG A 97 13.67 -0.93 14.70
C ARG A 97 14.98 -1.51 14.20
N SER A 98 14.95 -2.11 13.02
CA SER A 98 16.10 -2.77 12.40
C SER A 98 16.12 -2.55 10.90
N ASN A 99 17.27 -2.80 10.30
CA ASN A 99 17.48 -2.76 8.86
C ASN A 99 18.09 -4.07 8.38
N THR A 100 17.48 -5.18 8.79
CA THR A 100 17.91 -6.53 8.40
C THR A 100 17.84 -6.70 6.89
N SER A 101 18.83 -7.42 6.32
CA SER A 101 18.91 -7.70 4.89
C SER A 101 17.65 -8.36 4.36
N GLY A 102 17.20 -7.93 3.19
CA GLY A 102 16.06 -8.52 2.49
C GLY A 102 16.46 -9.82 1.79
N ARG A 103 15.46 -10.61 1.36
CA ARG A 103 15.63 -11.94 0.73
C ARG A 103 16.54 -11.99 -0.50
N TYR A 104 16.71 -10.88 -1.21
CA TYR A 104 17.45 -10.78 -2.45
C TYR A 104 18.76 -9.98 -2.30
N GLU A 105 19.13 -9.63 -1.08
CA GLU A 105 20.43 -9.00 -0.84
C GLU A 105 21.54 -10.07 -0.87
N ASN A 106 22.49 -9.91 -1.79
CA ASN A 106 23.63 -10.83 -1.94
C ASN A 106 24.70 -10.63 -0.86
N ARG A 107 24.59 -9.61 -0.02
CA ARG A 107 25.54 -9.28 1.05
C ARG A 107 24.74 -8.90 2.30
N ALA A 108 25.01 -9.61 3.40
CA ALA A 108 24.60 -9.16 4.72
C ALA A 108 25.61 -8.09 5.17
N ALA A 109 25.12 -6.90 5.50
CA ALA A 109 25.96 -5.91 6.18
C ALA A 109 26.01 -6.29 7.65
N GLU A 110 27.15 -6.83 8.10
CA GLU A 110 27.45 -7.00 9.52
C GLU A 110 28.25 -5.80 9.97
N ALA A 111 27.80 -5.14 11.05
CA ALA A 111 28.61 -4.12 11.69
C ALA A 111 29.77 -4.81 12.38
N PHE A 112 30.98 -4.50 11.97
CA PHE A 112 32.20 -5.02 12.57
C PHE A 112 32.78 -3.95 13.49
N HIS A 113 32.94 -4.28 14.76
CA HIS A 113 33.65 -3.42 15.71
C HIS A 113 35.14 -3.72 15.60
N ASP A 114 35.90 -2.78 15.05
CA ASP A 114 37.33 -2.91 14.82
C ASP A 114 38.19 -2.63 16.08
N GLY A 115 37.51 -2.34 17.21
CA GLY A 115 38.17 -2.06 18.48
C GLY A 115 38.57 -0.59 18.69
N TRP A 116 38.24 0.29 17.74
CA TRP A 116 38.38 1.73 17.91
C TRP A 116 37.07 2.31 18.40
N ASP A 117 37.03 2.87 19.62
CA ASP A 117 35.91 3.63 20.16
C ASP A 117 35.83 5.01 19.48
N ILE A 118 35.43 5.04 18.22
CA ILE A 118 35.08 6.29 17.54
C ILE A 118 33.61 6.52 17.84
N GLU A 119 33.31 7.48 18.70
CA GLU A 119 31.95 8.02 18.85
C GLU A 119 31.53 8.64 17.53
N GLU A 120 30.91 7.87 16.64
CA GLU A 120 30.23 8.42 15.48
C GLU A 120 29.01 9.18 15.97
N ASP A 121 28.97 10.48 15.72
CA ASP A 121 27.75 11.28 15.88
C ASP A 121 26.61 10.63 15.10
N ILE A 122 25.71 9.93 15.79
CA ILE A 122 24.57 9.23 15.18
C ILE A 122 23.60 10.27 14.61
N LYS A 123 23.77 10.57 13.33
CA LYS A 123 22.91 11.53 12.62
C LYS A 123 21.53 10.93 12.41
N PRO A 124 20.46 11.70 12.62
CA PRO A 124 19.10 11.25 12.31
C PRO A 124 19.02 10.75 10.87
N LEU A 125 18.41 9.56 10.68
CA LEU A 125 18.25 8.94 9.36
C LEU A 125 17.39 9.84 8.45
N ARG A 126 18.02 10.45 7.46
CA ARG A 126 17.34 11.31 6.47
C ARG A 126 16.73 10.49 5.37
N THR A 127 15.55 10.91 4.89
CA THR A 127 14.91 10.32 3.71
C THR A 127 15.69 10.70 2.44
N GLN A 128 16.02 9.68 1.65
CA GLN A 128 16.61 9.81 0.32
C GLN A 128 15.52 9.47 -0.71
N VAL A 129 15.40 10.28 -1.76
CA VAL A 129 14.39 10.07 -2.81
C VAL A 129 15.08 9.99 -4.15
N SER A 130 15.00 8.81 -4.76
CA SER A 130 15.49 8.54 -6.11
C SER A 130 14.34 8.57 -7.12
N GLU A 131 14.65 8.80 -8.39
CA GLU A 131 13.64 8.71 -9.45
C GLU A 131 13.47 7.27 -9.93
N ASP A 132 12.20 6.83 -10.06
CA ASP A 132 11.84 5.55 -10.66
C ASP A 132 11.49 5.77 -12.14
N ALA A 133 12.33 5.25 -13.03
CA ALA A 133 12.14 5.30 -14.49
C ALA A 133 11.04 4.32 -14.95
N ALA A 134 9.84 4.45 -14.43
CA ALA A 134 8.71 3.61 -14.77
C ALA A 134 8.34 3.74 -16.26
N ARG A 135 7.97 2.62 -16.90
CA ARG A 135 7.47 2.56 -18.29
C ARG A 135 5.95 2.58 -18.37
N THR A 136 5.29 2.14 -17.30
CA THR A 136 3.83 2.10 -17.12
C THR A 136 3.50 2.59 -15.72
N ILE A 137 2.28 3.10 -15.54
CA ILE A 137 1.84 3.59 -14.22
C ILE A 137 0.64 2.81 -13.68
N ILE A 138 -0.23 2.29 -14.54
CA ILE A 138 -1.35 1.45 -14.14
C ILE A 138 -0.81 0.03 -13.93
N THR A 139 -1.00 -0.50 -12.72
CA THR A 139 -0.70 -1.88 -12.37
C THR A 139 -2.00 -2.66 -12.32
N LEU A 140 -2.08 -3.77 -13.05
CA LEU A 140 -3.23 -4.68 -13.03
C LEU A 140 -3.10 -5.68 -11.88
N ASN A 141 -4.24 -6.05 -11.31
CA ASN A 141 -4.36 -7.03 -10.26
C ASN A 141 -5.45 -8.04 -10.60
N GLN A 142 -5.18 -9.32 -10.35
CA GLN A 142 -6.10 -10.44 -10.61
C GLN A 142 -6.47 -11.19 -9.33
N SER A 143 -6.11 -10.68 -8.16
CA SER A 143 -6.45 -11.33 -6.90
C SER A 143 -7.97 -11.26 -6.67
N PRO A 144 -8.63 -12.39 -6.39
CA PRO A 144 -10.07 -12.42 -6.10
C PRO A 144 -10.41 -11.75 -4.75
N ASP A 145 -9.41 -11.53 -3.89
CA ASP A 145 -9.61 -11.03 -2.53
C ASP A 145 -9.77 -9.52 -2.45
N ILE A 146 -9.55 -8.79 -3.54
CA ILE A 146 -9.64 -7.34 -3.59
C ILE A 146 -10.58 -6.87 -4.69
N SER A 147 -11.35 -5.83 -4.37
CA SER A 147 -12.46 -5.33 -5.19
C SER A 147 -12.04 -4.43 -6.38
N PHE A 148 -10.74 -4.24 -6.61
CA PHE A 148 -10.22 -3.45 -7.72
C PHE A 148 -9.25 -4.27 -8.57
N ASP A 149 -9.33 -4.10 -9.89
CA ASP A 149 -8.46 -4.80 -10.84
C ASP A 149 -7.24 -4.00 -11.26
N ARG A 150 -7.16 -2.71 -10.88
CA ARG A 150 -6.08 -1.80 -11.25
C ARG A 150 -5.76 -0.79 -10.19
N SER A 151 -4.49 -0.41 -10.12
CA SER A 151 -4.00 0.56 -9.16
C SER A 151 -2.91 1.46 -9.74
N ILE A 152 -2.73 2.62 -9.10
CA ILE A 152 -1.61 3.54 -9.34
C ILE A 152 -0.88 3.75 -8.02
N ASN A 153 0.44 3.60 -8.05
CA ASN A 153 1.32 3.93 -6.93
C ASN A 153 2.40 4.90 -7.42
N PRO A 154 2.27 6.21 -7.10
CA PRO A 154 3.20 7.25 -7.52
C PRO A 154 4.60 7.10 -6.94
N TYR A 155 4.72 6.33 -5.86
CA TYR A 155 5.94 6.13 -5.09
C TYR A 155 6.21 4.66 -4.83
N ARG A 156 7.49 4.32 -4.46
CA ARG A 156 7.86 3.08 -3.79
C ARG A 156 8.53 3.42 -2.46
N GLY A 157 8.26 2.64 -1.42
CA GLY A 157 8.58 2.99 -0.05
C GLY A 157 7.63 4.05 0.50
N CYS A 158 7.59 4.21 1.83
CA CYS A 158 6.65 5.10 2.47
C CYS A 158 7.20 5.66 3.79
N GLU A 159 7.33 6.97 3.87
CA GLU A 159 7.81 7.65 5.08
C GLU A 159 6.87 7.54 6.28
N HIS A 160 5.61 7.16 6.12
CA HIS A 160 4.71 6.97 7.27
C HIS A 160 5.25 5.97 8.28
N GLY A 161 6.07 5.02 7.82
CA GLY A 161 6.81 4.13 8.68
C GLY A 161 5.95 3.13 9.45
N CYS A 162 4.74 2.80 8.95
CA CYS A 162 3.88 1.83 9.61
C CYS A 162 4.61 0.49 9.80
N VAL A 163 4.77 0.05 11.04
CA VAL A 163 5.52 -1.18 11.36
C VAL A 163 4.90 -2.43 10.76
N TYR A 164 3.59 -2.46 10.63
CA TYR A 164 2.78 -3.57 10.11
C TYR A 164 2.56 -3.51 8.59
N CYS A 165 3.18 -2.56 7.86
CA CYS A 165 2.88 -2.32 6.46
C CYS A 165 3.23 -3.53 5.57
N PHE A 166 2.21 -4.15 4.97
CA PHE A 166 2.36 -5.32 4.10
C PHE A 166 3.16 -5.03 2.81
N ALA A 167 3.38 -3.76 2.48
CA ALA A 167 4.15 -3.37 1.30
C ALA A 167 5.67 -3.38 1.51
N ARG A 168 6.15 -3.47 2.77
CA ARG A 168 7.58 -3.47 3.11
C ARG A 168 8.41 -4.49 2.32
N PRO A 169 7.96 -5.76 2.13
CA PRO A 169 8.70 -6.75 1.37
C PRO A 169 8.97 -6.38 -0.10
N THR A 170 8.23 -5.38 -0.62
CA THR A 170 8.49 -4.92 -2.00
C THR A 170 9.84 -4.26 -2.18
N HIS A 171 10.47 -3.75 -1.10
CA HIS A 171 11.82 -3.20 -1.13
C HIS A 171 12.89 -4.25 -1.38
N ALA A 172 12.67 -5.50 -0.94
CA ALA A 172 13.58 -6.60 -1.21
C ALA A 172 13.80 -6.85 -2.71
N TYR A 173 12.80 -6.59 -3.58
CA TYR A 173 12.97 -6.69 -5.03
C TYR A 173 13.93 -5.63 -5.61
N MET A 174 14.29 -4.61 -4.85
CA MET A 174 15.24 -3.58 -5.23
C MET A 174 16.60 -3.76 -4.53
N GLY A 175 16.80 -4.90 -3.85
CA GLY A 175 18.01 -5.17 -3.07
C GLY A 175 18.12 -4.24 -1.83
N LEU A 176 16.98 -3.84 -1.26
CA LEU A 176 16.91 -2.97 -0.10
C LEU A 176 16.17 -3.67 1.05
N SER A 177 16.50 -3.27 2.28
CA SER A 177 15.84 -3.82 3.46
C SER A 177 14.35 -3.43 3.54
N PRO A 178 13.46 -4.35 3.92
CA PRO A 178 12.07 -4.05 4.28
C PRO A 178 11.95 -3.28 5.60
N GLY A 179 13.03 -3.13 6.34
CA GLY A 179 13.11 -2.38 7.59
C GLY A 179 13.16 -0.86 7.37
N LEU A 180 14.24 -0.24 7.83
CA LEU A 180 14.44 1.21 7.76
C LEU A 180 14.58 1.73 6.32
N ASP A 181 15.12 0.94 5.38
CA ASP A 181 15.24 1.36 3.99
C ASP A 181 13.88 1.63 3.35
N PHE A 182 12.84 0.85 3.69
CA PHE A 182 11.47 1.09 3.21
C PHE A 182 10.94 2.47 3.58
N GLU A 183 11.39 3.03 4.69
CA GLU A 183 10.95 4.32 5.21
C GLU A 183 11.85 5.49 4.79
N SER A 184 13.08 5.21 4.40
CA SER A 184 14.13 6.21 4.18
C SER A 184 14.72 6.26 2.79
N LYS A 185 14.66 5.17 2.01
CA LYS A 185 15.11 5.10 0.62
C LYS A 185 13.91 4.95 -0.30
N LEU A 186 13.38 6.09 -0.74
CA LEU A 186 12.14 6.14 -1.50
C LEU A 186 12.40 6.34 -2.99
N PHE A 187 11.42 5.93 -3.79
CA PHE A 187 11.46 6.14 -5.24
C PHE A 187 10.19 6.87 -5.67
N ALA A 188 10.36 7.95 -6.42
CA ALA A 188 9.30 8.76 -6.97
C ALA A 188 9.19 8.58 -8.49
N LYS A 189 7.98 8.60 -9.04
CA LYS A 189 7.71 8.48 -10.48
C LYS A 189 7.29 9.83 -11.05
N PRO A 190 8.23 10.76 -11.36
CA PRO A 190 7.88 12.12 -11.76
C PRO A 190 7.11 12.18 -13.07
N ASN A 191 7.23 11.16 -13.91
CA ASN A 191 6.53 11.05 -15.18
C ASN A 191 5.16 10.35 -15.09
N ALA A 192 4.63 10.10 -13.89
CA ALA A 192 3.39 9.35 -13.65
C ALA A 192 2.20 9.93 -14.45
N ALA A 193 1.98 11.23 -14.41
CA ALA A 193 0.90 11.90 -15.14
C ALA A 193 1.03 11.74 -16.67
N LYS A 194 2.25 11.86 -17.21
CA LYS A 194 2.51 11.65 -18.65
C LYS A 194 2.23 10.20 -19.07
N LEU A 195 2.67 9.24 -18.23
CA LEU A 195 2.41 7.82 -18.49
C LEU A 195 0.92 7.52 -18.44
N LEU A 196 0.20 8.08 -17.46
CA LEU A 196 -1.22 7.88 -17.30
C LEU A 196 -1.99 8.38 -18.52
N ARG A 197 -1.76 9.60 -18.99
CA ARG A 197 -2.38 10.12 -20.24
C ARG A 197 -2.17 9.17 -21.42
N ARG A 198 -0.94 8.67 -21.59
CA ARG A 198 -0.62 7.71 -22.65
C ARG A 198 -1.36 6.39 -22.51
N GLU A 199 -1.54 5.90 -21.29
CA GLU A 199 -2.24 4.63 -21.03
C GLU A 199 -3.75 4.77 -21.20
N LEU A 200 -4.35 5.88 -20.75
CA LEU A 200 -5.77 6.17 -20.93
C LEU A 200 -6.14 6.42 -22.41
N ALA A 201 -5.22 6.96 -23.22
CA ALA A 201 -5.44 7.23 -24.65
C ALA A 201 -5.38 5.97 -25.53
N LYS A 202 -5.08 4.78 -25.00
CA LYS A 202 -5.06 3.55 -25.78
C LYS A 202 -6.46 3.20 -26.30
N LYS A 203 -6.58 2.83 -27.58
CA LYS A 203 -7.86 2.49 -28.22
C LYS A 203 -8.69 1.45 -27.49
N ASN A 204 -8.02 0.47 -26.85
CA ASN A 204 -8.68 -0.64 -26.14
C ASN A 204 -8.69 -0.42 -24.62
N TYR A 205 -8.52 0.82 -24.15
CA TYR A 205 -8.61 1.10 -22.73
C TYR A 205 -10.07 1.14 -22.28
N GLU A 206 -10.41 0.31 -21.31
CA GLU A 206 -11.72 0.29 -20.67
C GLU A 206 -11.65 1.00 -19.31
N PRO A 207 -12.38 2.10 -19.08
CA PRO A 207 -12.41 2.78 -17.79
C PRO A 207 -13.04 1.87 -16.71
N ARG A 208 -12.28 1.64 -15.64
CA ARG A 208 -12.73 1.00 -14.40
C ARG A 208 -12.05 1.69 -13.25
N THR A 209 -12.65 1.67 -12.07
CA THR A 209 -12.11 2.37 -10.91
C THR A 209 -10.64 2.04 -10.65
N ILE A 210 -9.78 3.07 -10.67
CA ILE A 210 -8.38 2.95 -10.29
C ILE A 210 -8.26 3.14 -8.79
N ALA A 211 -7.58 2.21 -8.10
CA ALA A 211 -7.25 2.36 -6.69
C ALA A 211 -5.90 3.06 -6.50
N ILE A 212 -5.86 4.06 -5.62
CA ILE A 212 -4.62 4.78 -5.24
C ILE A 212 -4.41 4.62 -3.73
N GLY A 213 -3.16 4.34 -3.33
CA GLY A 213 -2.84 4.11 -1.91
C GLY A 213 -2.90 2.64 -1.50
N THR A 214 -2.82 1.74 -2.46
CA THR A 214 -2.91 0.29 -2.22
C THR A 214 -1.58 -0.33 -1.77
N ASN A 215 -0.46 0.25 -2.17
CA ASN A 215 0.88 -0.26 -1.83
C ASN A 215 1.68 0.76 -1.02
N THR A 216 1.64 2.01 -1.41
CA THR A 216 2.28 3.11 -0.68
C THR A 216 1.28 4.24 -0.48
N ASP A 217 1.41 5.00 0.60
CA ASP A 217 0.50 6.13 0.82
C ASP A 217 0.77 7.24 -0.23
N PRO A 218 -0.24 7.64 -1.01
CA PRO A 218 -0.09 8.65 -2.06
C PRO A 218 0.16 10.05 -1.50
N TYR A 219 -0.17 10.28 -0.23
CA TYR A 219 -0.01 11.55 0.46
C TYR A 219 1.04 11.48 1.58
N GLN A 220 2.02 10.58 1.46
CA GLN A 220 3.17 10.55 2.36
C GLN A 220 3.95 11.88 2.33
N PRO A 221 4.80 12.19 3.32
CA PRO A 221 5.41 13.53 3.46
C PRO A 221 6.04 14.11 2.19
N ILE A 222 6.73 13.30 1.37
CA ILE A 222 7.37 13.78 0.13
C ILE A 222 6.39 14.30 -0.92
N GLU A 223 5.12 13.90 -0.86
CA GLU A 223 4.08 14.38 -1.78
C GLU A 223 3.81 15.89 -1.61
N ARG A 224 4.13 16.47 -0.45
CA ARG A 224 4.02 17.91 -0.22
C ARG A 224 4.76 18.72 -1.29
N ASP A 225 5.98 18.28 -1.59
CA ASP A 225 6.90 18.98 -2.50
C ASP A 225 6.82 18.42 -3.93
N ARG A 226 6.72 17.09 -4.08
CA ARG A 226 6.73 16.42 -5.38
C ARG A 226 5.43 16.57 -6.16
N ARG A 227 4.27 16.62 -5.48
CA ARG A 227 2.92 16.79 -6.07
C ARG A 227 2.58 15.81 -7.19
N ILE A 228 3.13 14.60 -7.14
CA ILE A 228 2.91 13.60 -8.21
C ILE A 228 1.48 13.05 -8.14
N THR A 229 0.96 12.81 -6.93
CA THR A 229 -0.43 12.37 -6.74
C THR A 229 -1.40 13.41 -7.26
N ARG A 230 -1.16 14.72 -6.98
CA ARG A 230 -1.98 15.79 -7.53
C ARG A 230 -2.00 15.79 -9.06
N GLN A 231 -0.84 15.68 -9.71
CA GLN A 231 -0.76 15.60 -11.16
C GLN A 231 -1.49 14.38 -11.75
N VAL A 232 -1.46 13.24 -11.04
CA VAL A 232 -2.24 12.05 -11.42
C VAL A 232 -3.74 12.33 -11.33
N LEU A 233 -4.20 12.99 -10.25
CA LEU A 233 -5.61 13.37 -10.07
C LEU A 233 -6.09 14.36 -11.14
N GLU A 234 -5.26 15.34 -11.51
CA GLU A 234 -5.56 16.26 -12.60
C GLU A 234 -5.84 15.51 -13.92
N VAL A 235 -5.01 14.51 -14.24
CA VAL A 235 -5.22 13.66 -15.44
C VAL A 235 -6.50 12.83 -15.33
N LEU A 236 -6.79 12.26 -14.15
CA LEU A 236 -8.00 11.47 -13.95
C LEU A 236 -9.25 12.35 -14.06
N ALA A 237 -9.21 13.58 -13.53
CA ALA A 237 -10.30 14.56 -13.68
C ALA A 237 -10.52 14.96 -15.14
N GLU A 238 -9.44 15.32 -15.88
CA GLU A 238 -9.48 15.63 -17.33
C GLU A 238 -10.17 14.53 -18.14
N HIS A 239 -9.91 13.26 -17.81
CA HIS A 239 -10.45 12.10 -18.52
C HIS A 239 -11.77 11.58 -17.90
N ARG A 240 -12.34 12.29 -16.92
CA ARG A 240 -13.55 11.86 -16.17
C ARG A 240 -13.46 10.41 -15.70
N HIS A 241 -12.29 10.03 -15.17
CA HIS A 241 -11.97 8.65 -14.84
C HIS A 241 -12.26 8.34 -13.36
N PRO A 242 -12.98 7.24 -13.03
CA PRO A 242 -13.30 6.90 -11.64
C PRO A 242 -12.06 6.47 -10.84
N VAL A 243 -11.97 6.94 -9.59
CA VAL A 243 -10.85 6.69 -8.67
C VAL A 243 -11.31 6.46 -7.25
N GLY A 244 -10.65 5.51 -6.58
CA GLY A 244 -10.76 5.29 -5.14
C GLY A 244 -9.41 5.55 -4.46
N ILE A 245 -9.42 6.31 -3.38
CA ILE A 245 -8.19 6.72 -2.69
C ILE A 245 -8.22 6.24 -1.25
N VAL A 246 -7.11 5.61 -0.80
CA VAL A 246 -6.90 5.28 0.62
C VAL A 246 -5.67 6.02 1.12
N THR A 247 -5.78 6.70 2.26
CA THR A 247 -4.64 7.38 2.87
C THR A 247 -4.76 7.50 4.38
N LYS A 248 -3.62 7.65 5.06
CA LYS A 248 -3.48 8.03 6.47
C LYS A 248 -3.16 9.51 6.66
N SER A 249 -3.03 10.24 5.55
CA SER A 249 -2.49 11.61 5.56
C SER A 249 -3.60 12.65 5.52
N ALA A 250 -3.44 13.71 6.34
CA ALA A 250 -4.26 14.90 6.24
C ALA A 250 -3.90 15.77 5.01
N LEU A 251 -2.81 15.48 4.31
CA LEU A 251 -2.37 16.24 3.13
C LEU A 251 -3.37 16.15 1.96
N ILE A 252 -4.21 15.12 1.92
CA ILE A 252 -5.28 14.98 0.92
C ILE A 252 -6.21 16.20 0.88
N THR A 253 -6.36 16.92 1.99
CA THR A 253 -7.18 18.15 2.04
C THR A 253 -6.65 19.28 1.15
N ARG A 254 -5.39 19.21 0.69
CA ARG A 254 -4.82 20.12 -0.31
C ARG A 254 -5.55 20.02 -1.66
N ASP A 255 -6.03 18.83 -1.99
CA ASP A 255 -6.58 18.51 -3.31
C ASP A 255 -8.13 18.44 -3.31
N ILE A 256 -8.78 19.04 -2.28
CA ILE A 256 -10.25 19.11 -2.16
C ILE A 256 -10.87 19.77 -3.40
N ASP A 257 -10.21 20.74 -4.01
CA ASP A 257 -10.65 21.40 -5.23
C ASP A 257 -10.93 20.37 -6.35
N ILE A 258 -9.97 19.54 -6.70
CA ILE A 258 -10.12 18.50 -7.72
C ILE A 258 -11.10 17.41 -7.26
N LEU A 259 -10.97 16.96 -6.00
CA LEU A 259 -11.75 15.86 -5.49
C LEU A 259 -13.25 16.22 -5.38
N SER A 260 -13.59 17.46 -5.02
CA SER A 260 -14.99 17.90 -4.95
C SER A 260 -15.62 18.01 -6.35
N ASP A 261 -14.85 18.44 -7.37
CA ASP A 261 -15.30 18.45 -8.75
C ASP A 261 -15.57 17.03 -9.26
N MET A 262 -14.65 16.10 -9.02
CA MET A 262 -14.84 14.70 -9.37
C MET A 262 -15.98 14.04 -8.60
N ALA A 263 -16.23 14.47 -7.35
CA ALA A 263 -17.31 13.94 -6.51
C ALA A 263 -18.70 14.32 -7.04
N ARG A 264 -18.87 15.53 -7.61
CA ARG A 264 -20.13 15.94 -8.26
C ARG A 264 -20.53 15.03 -9.41
N ASP A 265 -19.54 14.47 -10.09
CA ASP A 265 -19.71 13.54 -11.20
C ASP A 265 -19.73 12.06 -10.75
N GLY A 266 -19.66 11.79 -9.43
CA GLY A 266 -19.61 10.43 -8.88
C GLY A 266 -18.32 9.66 -9.21
N LEU A 267 -17.24 10.37 -9.54
CA LEU A 267 -15.98 9.79 -10.02
C LEU A 267 -14.93 9.55 -8.94
N VAL A 268 -15.18 9.97 -7.71
CA VAL A 268 -14.21 9.79 -6.61
C VAL A 268 -14.85 9.25 -5.34
N LYS A 269 -14.08 8.43 -4.64
CA LYS A 269 -14.37 7.96 -3.30
C LYS A 269 -13.06 7.96 -2.50
N VAL A 270 -13.12 8.46 -1.26
CA VAL A 270 -11.94 8.54 -0.40
C VAL A 270 -12.18 7.72 0.87
N ALA A 271 -11.21 6.92 1.28
CA ALA A 271 -11.20 6.29 2.59
C ALA A 271 -10.00 6.80 3.42
N ILE A 272 -10.30 7.30 4.60
CA ILE A 272 -9.27 7.70 5.56
C ILE A 272 -9.02 6.54 6.51
N SER A 273 -7.78 6.09 6.56
CA SER A 273 -7.39 5.00 7.46
C SER A 273 -7.21 5.52 8.88
N VAL A 274 -8.07 5.05 9.81
CA VAL A 274 -8.01 5.36 11.25
C VAL A 274 -7.84 4.06 12.01
N THR A 275 -6.60 3.79 12.47
CA THR A 275 -6.20 2.50 13.03
C THR A 275 -6.52 2.39 14.52
N THR A 276 -6.45 3.50 15.24
CA THR A 276 -6.68 3.61 16.69
C THR A 276 -7.03 5.06 17.05
N LEU A 277 -7.71 5.26 18.14
CA LEU A 277 -7.94 6.57 18.75
C LEU A 277 -6.85 6.93 19.78
N ASP A 278 -6.09 5.94 20.27
CA ASP A 278 -4.97 6.16 21.18
C ASP A 278 -3.80 6.80 20.42
N ALA A 279 -3.50 8.07 20.76
CA ALA A 279 -2.43 8.84 20.13
C ALA A 279 -1.03 8.26 20.40
N LYS A 280 -0.82 7.60 21.56
CA LYS A 280 0.46 6.97 21.89
C LYS A 280 0.67 5.72 21.04
N LEU A 281 -0.35 4.87 20.96
CA LEU A 281 -0.32 3.68 20.11
C LEU A 281 -0.15 4.05 18.64
N ALA A 282 -0.92 5.04 18.15
CA ALA A 282 -0.81 5.54 16.78
C ALA A 282 0.63 5.99 16.47
N ARG A 283 1.23 6.79 17.37
CA ARG A 283 2.60 7.27 17.18
C ARG A 283 3.63 6.15 17.20
N ALA A 284 3.42 5.11 17.99
CA ALA A 284 4.30 3.96 18.03
C ALA A 284 4.20 3.09 16.78
N MET A 285 2.98 2.89 16.26
CA MET A 285 2.73 2.06 15.07
C MET A 285 3.01 2.77 13.75
N GLU A 286 2.78 4.10 13.69
CA GLU A 286 2.71 4.92 12.46
C GLU A 286 3.36 6.29 12.70
N PRO A 287 4.65 6.34 13.00
CA PRO A 287 5.30 7.51 13.63
C PRO A 287 5.25 8.80 12.80
N ARG A 288 5.14 8.69 11.49
CA ARG A 288 5.12 9.85 10.56
C ARG A 288 3.79 10.02 9.82
N ALA A 289 2.78 9.25 10.16
CA ALA A 289 1.41 9.44 9.66
C ALA A 289 0.68 10.53 10.48
N ALA A 290 -0.45 11.02 9.99
CA ALA A 290 -1.27 11.99 10.71
C ALA A 290 -1.80 11.38 12.03
N THR A 291 -1.95 12.20 13.06
CA THR A 291 -2.55 11.77 14.34
C THR A 291 -4.01 11.35 14.17
N PRO A 292 -4.56 10.51 15.05
CA PRO A 292 -5.96 10.09 14.98
C PRO A 292 -6.94 11.28 14.87
N THR A 293 -6.75 12.31 15.69
CA THR A 293 -7.57 13.54 15.65
C THR A 293 -7.50 14.21 14.28
N ARG A 294 -6.31 14.34 13.68
CA ARG A 294 -6.16 14.94 12.35
C ARG A 294 -6.82 14.11 11.26
N ARG A 295 -6.82 12.78 11.39
CA ARG A 295 -7.53 11.90 10.44
C ARG A 295 -9.05 12.05 10.55
N LEU A 296 -9.57 12.17 11.77
CA LEU A 296 -10.99 12.45 11.99
C LEU A 296 -11.40 13.84 11.44
N GLU A 297 -10.60 14.87 11.66
CA GLU A 297 -10.80 16.19 11.06
C GLU A 297 -10.74 16.14 9.52
N THR A 298 -9.89 15.28 8.96
CA THR A 298 -9.78 15.09 7.51
C THR A 298 -11.05 14.48 6.95
N ILE A 299 -11.62 13.47 7.62
CA ILE A 299 -12.94 12.91 7.25
C ILE A 299 -13.99 14.01 7.21
N ARG A 300 -14.06 14.86 8.24
CA ARG A 300 -15.01 15.96 8.29
C ARG A 300 -14.84 16.91 7.12
N LYS A 301 -13.60 17.39 6.87
CA LYS A 301 -13.33 18.36 5.79
C LYS A 301 -13.70 17.81 4.41
N LEU A 302 -13.41 16.54 4.15
CA LEU A 302 -13.77 15.88 2.89
C LEU A 302 -15.29 15.73 2.78
N SER A 303 -15.96 15.30 3.84
CA SER A 303 -17.42 15.16 3.88
C SER A 303 -18.14 16.50 3.72
N ASP A 304 -17.67 17.56 4.40
CA ASP A 304 -18.21 18.92 4.28
C ASP A 304 -18.06 19.49 2.86
N ALA A 305 -17.01 19.06 2.13
CA ALA A 305 -16.79 19.39 0.73
C ALA A 305 -17.62 18.53 -0.25
N GLY A 306 -18.50 17.67 0.24
CA GLY A 306 -19.35 16.80 -0.58
C GLY A 306 -18.67 15.58 -1.16
N ILE A 307 -17.45 15.27 -0.73
CA ILE A 307 -16.67 14.13 -1.21
C ILE A 307 -17.13 12.86 -0.47
N PRO A 308 -17.57 11.78 -1.19
CA PRO A 308 -17.92 10.51 -0.57
C PRO A 308 -16.75 9.95 0.24
N THR A 309 -16.88 9.94 1.57
CA THR A 309 -15.79 9.60 2.48
C THR A 309 -16.16 8.40 3.34
N GLY A 310 -15.26 7.41 3.38
CA GLY A 310 -15.30 6.24 4.24
C GLY A 310 -14.19 6.23 5.28
N ALA A 311 -14.30 5.35 6.26
CA ALA A 311 -13.27 5.03 7.22
C ALA A 311 -12.67 3.65 6.95
N MET A 312 -11.34 3.52 7.03
CA MET A 312 -10.65 2.23 6.88
C MET A 312 -9.95 1.88 8.20
N MET A 313 -10.47 0.88 8.91
CA MET A 313 -9.85 0.35 10.13
C MET A 313 -8.86 -0.77 9.75
N ALA A 314 -7.67 -0.38 9.33
CA ALA A 314 -6.67 -1.28 8.79
C ALA A 314 -5.25 -0.96 9.26
N PRO A 315 -4.64 -1.91 10.01
CA PRO A 315 -5.17 -3.20 10.43
C PRO A 315 -5.94 -3.16 11.75
N ILE A 316 -6.86 -4.13 11.95
CA ILE A 316 -7.30 -4.53 13.26
C ILE A 316 -6.29 -5.54 13.80
N ILE A 317 -5.73 -5.26 14.97
CA ILE A 317 -4.72 -6.06 15.65
C ILE A 317 -5.36 -6.64 16.90
N PRO A 318 -5.59 -7.97 16.96
CA PRO A 318 -6.22 -8.63 18.11
C PRO A 318 -5.49 -8.34 19.42
N ALA A 319 -6.24 -8.07 20.47
CA ALA A 319 -5.77 -7.72 21.81
C ALA A 319 -4.92 -6.43 21.90
N LEU A 320 -4.89 -5.62 20.82
CA LEU A 320 -4.16 -4.36 20.82
C LEU A 320 -5.09 -3.16 20.56
N ASN A 321 -5.82 -3.13 19.41
CA ASN A 321 -6.75 -2.06 19.05
C ASN A 321 -8.18 -2.56 18.72
N ASP A 322 -8.44 -3.86 18.76
CA ASP A 322 -9.73 -4.49 18.48
C ASP A 322 -10.87 -3.99 19.39
N HIS A 323 -10.54 -3.65 20.63
CA HIS A 323 -11.49 -3.10 21.61
C HIS A 323 -11.99 -1.67 21.27
N GLU A 324 -11.32 -0.98 20.34
CA GLU A 324 -11.69 0.37 19.91
C GLU A 324 -12.68 0.41 18.72
N ILE A 325 -13.03 -0.73 18.11
CA ILE A 325 -13.81 -0.80 16.86
C ILE A 325 -15.08 0.04 16.93
N GLU A 326 -15.88 -0.13 17.98
CA GLU A 326 -17.13 0.62 18.11
C GLU A 326 -16.90 2.13 18.31
N ALA A 327 -15.89 2.50 19.10
CA ALA A 327 -15.54 3.90 19.34
C ALA A 327 -15.03 4.57 18.06
N LEU A 328 -14.22 3.85 17.26
CA LEU A 328 -13.74 4.27 15.95
C LEU A 328 -14.90 4.50 14.98
N LEU A 329 -15.81 3.53 14.85
CA LEU A 329 -16.99 3.65 13.99
C LEU A 329 -17.85 4.86 14.37
N LYS A 330 -18.17 5.02 15.66
CA LYS A 330 -18.94 6.16 16.17
C LYS A 330 -18.23 7.48 15.88
N SER A 331 -16.92 7.55 16.10
CA SER A 331 -16.13 8.77 15.86
C SER A 331 -16.08 9.13 14.38
N CYS A 332 -15.82 8.16 13.51
CA CYS A 332 -15.76 8.39 12.05
C CYS A 332 -17.14 8.79 11.49
N ALA A 333 -18.22 8.14 11.94
CA ALA A 333 -19.59 8.47 11.53
C ALA A 333 -19.97 9.91 11.93
N ARG A 334 -19.62 10.36 13.15
CA ARG A 334 -19.84 11.76 13.59
C ARG A 334 -19.09 12.77 12.73
N MET A 335 -17.97 12.38 12.12
CA MET A 335 -17.20 13.22 11.20
C MET A 335 -17.69 13.13 9.75
N GLY A 336 -18.77 12.39 9.48
CA GLY A 336 -19.39 12.32 8.16
C GLY A 336 -18.95 11.13 7.30
N ALA A 337 -18.20 10.17 7.85
CA ALA A 337 -17.96 8.91 7.14
C ALA A 337 -19.30 8.16 6.95
N ARG A 338 -19.57 7.75 5.71
CA ARG A 338 -20.83 7.05 5.33
C ARG A 338 -20.69 5.54 5.29
N GLU A 339 -19.47 5.05 5.28
CA GLU A 339 -19.14 3.63 5.25
C GLU A 339 -17.84 3.38 5.99
N ALA A 340 -17.63 2.13 6.38
CA ALA A 340 -16.39 1.69 7.00
C ALA A 340 -15.98 0.32 6.45
N GLY A 341 -14.67 0.15 6.25
CA GLY A 341 -14.05 -1.13 5.95
C GLY A 341 -13.01 -1.48 7.01
N TYR A 342 -12.63 -2.75 7.08
CA TYR A 342 -11.56 -3.20 7.95
C TYR A 342 -10.66 -4.24 7.28
N VAL A 343 -9.45 -4.36 7.77
CA VAL A 343 -8.52 -5.43 7.39
C VAL A 343 -7.89 -5.97 8.67
N MET A 344 -7.96 -7.29 8.84
CA MET A 344 -7.23 -7.95 9.92
C MET A 344 -5.72 -7.89 9.65
N LEU A 345 -4.93 -7.83 10.71
CA LEU A 345 -3.47 -7.79 10.61
C LEU A 345 -2.93 -8.93 9.72
N ARG A 346 -2.11 -8.56 8.74
CA ARG A 346 -1.37 -9.48 7.86
C ARG A 346 0.12 -9.24 8.04
N LEU A 347 0.88 -10.31 8.20
CA LEU A 347 2.33 -10.26 8.46
C LEU A 347 3.11 -11.09 7.42
N PRO A 348 3.04 -10.73 6.13
CA PRO A 348 3.73 -11.48 5.10
C PRO A 348 5.24 -11.32 5.20
N LEU A 349 5.98 -12.42 4.99
CA LEU A 349 7.42 -12.45 4.85
C LEU A 349 8.15 -11.79 6.05
N GLU A 350 9.04 -10.84 5.79
CA GLU A 350 9.89 -10.17 6.79
C GLU A 350 9.11 -9.33 7.80
N ILE A 351 7.86 -8.96 7.50
CA ILE A 351 7.04 -8.13 8.41
C ILE A 351 6.75 -8.85 9.70
N LYS A 352 6.61 -10.18 9.67
CA LYS A 352 6.36 -10.99 10.86
C LYS A 352 7.41 -10.70 11.94
N ASP A 353 8.66 -10.73 11.57
CA ASP A 353 9.77 -10.55 12.50
C ASP A 353 9.91 -9.10 12.94
N LEU A 354 9.77 -8.14 12.02
CA LEU A 354 9.75 -6.71 12.33
C LEU A 354 8.62 -6.35 13.30
N PHE A 355 7.43 -6.90 13.08
CA PHE A 355 6.28 -6.64 13.95
C PHE A 355 6.42 -7.32 15.31
N ALA A 356 6.94 -8.55 15.38
CA ALA A 356 7.20 -9.26 16.62
C ALA A 356 8.25 -8.52 17.49
N GLN A 357 9.32 -8.03 16.87
CA GLN A 357 10.32 -7.20 17.54
C GLN A 357 9.69 -5.92 18.09
N TRP A 358 8.93 -5.20 17.27
CA TRP A 358 8.23 -3.98 17.69
C TRP A 358 7.26 -4.25 18.87
N LEU A 359 6.50 -5.35 18.84
CA LEU A 359 5.61 -5.73 19.94
C LEU A 359 6.38 -5.97 21.24
N ALA A 360 7.53 -6.64 21.17
CA ALA A 360 8.36 -6.91 22.34
C ALA A 360 8.87 -5.61 22.98
N ASP A 361 9.21 -4.62 22.16
CA ASP A 361 9.74 -3.34 22.63
C ASP A 361 8.64 -2.39 23.16
N VAL A 362 7.51 -2.30 22.45
CA VAL A 362 6.48 -1.28 22.73
C VAL A 362 5.38 -1.80 23.67
N THR A 363 5.02 -3.09 23.56
CA THR A 363 3.95 -3.68 24.35
C THR A 363 4.32 -5.06 24.89
N PRO A 364 5.42 -5.21 25.67
CA PRO A 364 5.96 -6.52 26.10
C PRO A 364 4.92 -7.38 26.80
N ASN A 365 4.05 -6.77 27.61
CA ASN A 365 3.00 -7.48 28.37
C ASN A 365 1.88 -8.06 27.47
N ARG A 366 1.71 -7.55 26.26
CA ARG A 366 0.69 -8.01 25.30
C ARG A 366 1.27 -8.83 24.14
N ALA A 367 2.57 -8.76 23.90
CA ALA A 367 3.24 -9.34 22.75
C ALA A 367 2.90 -10.83 22.53
N LYS A 368 3.07 -11.64 23.57
CA LYS A 368 2.75 -13.09 23.52
C LYS A 368 1.27 -13.34 23.18
N ARG A 369 0.35 -12.58 23.78
CA ARG A 369 -1.10 -12.73 23.55
C ARG A 369 -1.49 -12.34 22.12
N VAL A 370 -1.00 -11.20 21.62
CA VAL A 370 -1.25 -10.74 20.24
C VAL A 370 -0.79 -11.80 19.24
N MET A 371 0.47 -12.24 19.32
CA MET A 371 1.03 -13.22 18.39
C MET A 371 0.34 -14.59 18.51
N LYS A 372 -0.10 -15.00 19.71
CA LYS A 372 -0.90 -16.22 19.86
C LYS A 372 -2.22 -16.13 19.09
N ILE A 373 -2.99 -15.04 19.28
CA ILE A 373 -4.29 -14.88 18.60
C ILE A 373 -4.08 -14.78 17.09
N VAL A 374 -3.04 -14.08 16.60
CA VAL A 374 -2.70 -14.02 15.17
C VAL A 374 -2.45 -15.42 14.60
N ARG A 375 -1.74 -16.29 15.33
CA ARG A 375 -1.52 -17.70 14.93
C ARG A 375 -2.82 -18.50 14.93
N ASP A 376 -3.61 -18.38 16.00
CA ASP A 376 -4.88 -19.12 16.15
C ASP A 376 -5.83 -18.78 15.00
N MET A 377 -5.94 -17.51 14.61
CA MET A 377 -6.75 -17.05 13.47
C MET A 377 -6.28 -17.59 12.12
N ARG A 378 -5.06 -18.12 12.03
CA ARG A 378 -4.41 -18.59 10.81
C ARG A 378 -4.10 -20.09 10.84
N GLY A 379 -4.82 -20.84 11.66
CA GLY A 379 -4.62 -22.28 11.80
C GLY A 379 -3.24 -22.68 12.30
N GLY A 380 -2.67 -21.90 13.23
CA GLY A 380 -1.38 -22.14 13.86
C GLY A 380 -0.17 -21.53 13.13
N LYS A 381 -0.40 -20.76 12.06
CA LYS A 381 0.68 -20.09 11.30
C LYS A 381 0.82 -18.63 11.74
N ASP A 382 2.05 -18.16 11.94
CA ASP A 382 2.36 -16.73 12.16
C ASP A 382 2.63 -15.96 10.87
N TYR A 383 2.55 -16.63 9.74
CA TYR A 383 2.82 -16.09 8.42
C TYR A 383 1.62 -16.28 7.49
N ASP A 384 1.30 -15.24 6.74
CA ASP A 384 0.24 -15.20 5.74
C ASP A 384 0.92 -15.24 4.36
N ALA A 385 0.80 -16.35 3.67
CA ALA A 385 1.39 -16.53 2.33
C ALA A 385 0.48 -15.93 1.25
#